data_0fe62b5829d44826ad30972fab708440
#
_entry.id   0fe62b5829d44826ad30972fab708440
#
_cell.length_a   1.000
_cell.length_b   1.000
_cell.length_c   1.000
_cell.angle_alpha   90.00
_cell.angle_beta   90.00
_cell.angle_gamma   90.00
#
_symmetry.space_group_name_H-M   'P 1'
#
loop_
_entity.id
_entity.type
_entity.pdbx_description
1 polymer ?
#
loop_
_entity_poly.entity_id
_entity_poly.type
_entity_poly.pdbx_seq_one_letter_code
_entity_poly.pdbx_strand_id
1 'polypeptide(L)'
;MLKWFIKQPVKTTLVPVSRFDITPIRMYGTASVGVYMAANDEYALIPADSPEKVDRHIEDTLKVKVIRMTIGGSPLLGVFTVMNNSGVLVPSIIKDEELDLLRRSLGDLNVAVLPSRYTAIANLILVNNKRGVVSPIVEREYLNIVRDNLNIELEVRDIRGLYIVGSLAVVNDRGILVSPEVDEKDVNFLKGFFGVRIGVGTVNRGISLVRSGIVANNKGAVVGDLTTGFEMMRITEVLG
;
A
#
# COMPACT_ATOMS: atom_id res chain seq x y z
N MET A 1 4.03 -44.07 -51.20
CA MET A 1 2.94 -43.45 -50.41
C MET A 1 3.56 -42.74 -49.20
N LEU A 2 3.84 -41.43 -49.30
CA LEU A 2 4.33 -40.62 -48.17
C LEU A 2 3.09 -40.02 -47.47
N LYS A 3 2.82 -40.42 -46.24
CA LYS A 3 1.80 -39.78 -45.39
C LYS A 3 2.38 -38.54 -44.77
N TRP A 4 1.85 -37.36 -45.11
CA TRP A 4 2.11 -36.11 -44.49
C TRP A 4 1.50 -36.06 -43.07
N PHE A 5 2.35 -36.00 -42.05
CA PHE A 5 1.94 -35.71 -40.70
C PHE A 5 1.67 -34.19 -40.56
N ILE A 6 0.39 -33.81 -40.62
CA ILE A 6 -0.03 -32.47 -40.30
C ILE A 6 0.06 -32.35 -38.78
N LYS A 7 1.10 -31.62 -38.29
CA LYS A 7 1.17 -31.23 -36.88
C LYS A 7 -0.03 -30.30 -36.56
N GLN A 8 -0.86 -30.71 -35.64
CA GLN A 8 -1.94 -29.86 -35.12
C GLN A 8 -1.32 -28.61 -34.47
N PRO A 9 -1.93 -27.43 -34.66
CA PRO A 9 -1.43 -26.22 -33.99
C PRO A 9 -1.61 -26.35 -32.48
N VAL A 10 -0.52 -26.15 -31.73
CA VAL A 10 -0.54 -26.06 -30.28
C VAL A 10 -1.40 -24.84 -29.93
N LYS A 11 -2.54 -25.04 -29.30
CA LYS A 11 -3.34 -23.97 -28.71
C LYS A 11 -2.52 -23.38 -27.53
N THR A 12 -1.79 -22.33 -27.79
CA THR A 12 -1.20 -21.51 -26.75
C THR A 12 -2.35 -20.77 -26.05
N THR A 13 -2.78 -21.30 -24.92
CA THR A 13 -3.69 -20.58 -24.03
C THR A 13 -2.91 -19.41 -23.46
N LEU A 14 -3.09 -18.22 -24.01
CA LEU A 14 -2.58 -16.98 -23.41
C LEU A 14 -3.27 -16.87 -22.05
N VAL A 15 -2.53 -17.15 -20.97
CA VAL A 15 -2.96 -16.78 -19.62
C VAL A 15 -3.04 -15.24 -19.63
N PRO A 16 -4.18 -14.63 -19.35
CA PRO A 16 -4.28 -13.19 -19.32
C PRO A 16 -3.32 -12.68 -18.23
N VAL A 17 -2.28 -11.98 -18.64
CA VAL A 17 -1.42 -11.23 -17.72
C VAL A 17 -2.34 -10.23 -17.03
N SER A 18 -2.56 -10.37 -15.74
CA SER A 18 -3.37 -9.42 -14.98
C SER A 18 -2.76 -8.04 -15.14
N ARG A 19 -3.46 -7.17 -15.86
CA ARG A 19 -3.02 -5.81 -16.10
C ARG A 19 -2.99 -5.06 -14.76
N PHE A 20 -1.90 -4.37 -14.48
CA PHE A 20 -1.80 -3.45 -13.35
C PHE A 20 -2.45 -2.13 -13.76
N ASP A 21 -3.62 -1.84 -13.21
CA ASP A 21 -4.38 -0.65 -13.57
C ASP A 21 -3.99 0.54 -12.67
N ILE A 22 -3.97 1.75 -13.25
CA ILE A 22 -3.75 2.99 -12.49
C ILE A 22 -4.90 3.95 -12.79
N THR A 23 -5.51 4.48 -11.71
CA THR A 23 -6.59 5.46 -11.83
C THR A 23 -6.26 6.72 -11.02
N PRO A 24 -6.20 7.90 -11.68
CA PRO A 24 -6.06 9.17 -10.99
C PRO A 24 -7.40 9.61 -10.39
N ILE A 25 -7.38 10.02 -9.11
CA ILE A 25 -8.56 10.56 -8.42
C ILE A 25 -8.18 11.79 -7.57
N ARG A 26 -9.20 12.46 -7.04
CA ARG A 26 -9.05 13.54 -6.07
C ARG A 26 -9.94 13.28 -4.86
N MET A 27 -9.42 13.53 -3.66
CA MET A 27 -10.17 13.45 -2.42
C MET A 27 -10.11 14.77 -1.67
N TYR A 28 -11.25 15.25 -1.17
CA TYR A 28 -11.34 16.53 -0.44
C TYR A 28 -10.67 17.72 -1.16
N GLY A 29 -10.73 17.74 -2.48
CA GLY A 29 -10.09 18.80 -3.28
C GLY A 29 -8.57 18.70 -3.37
N THR A 30 -7.93 17.68 -2.85
CA THR A 30 -6.47 17.46 -2.90
C THR A 30 -6.09 16.19 -3.66
N ALA A 31 -4.89 16.20 -4.24
CA ALA A 31 -4.26 15.05 -4.89
C ALA A 31 -3.53 14.12 -3.89
N SER A 32 -3.51 14.44 -2.61
CA SER A 32 -2.84 13.63 -1.57
C SER A 32 -3.71 12.45 -1.12
N VAL A 33 -4.09 11.61 -2.08
CA VAL A 33 -5.07 10.51 -1.88
C VAL A 33 -4.59 9.46 -0.88
N GLY A 34 -3.28 9.19 -0.81
CA GLY A 34 -2.70 8.24 0.11
C GLY A 34 -2.76 8.63 1.58
N VAL A 35 -3.09 9.89 1.88
CA VAL A 35 -3.35 10.36 3.24
C VAL A 35 -4.69 9.84 3.78
N TYR A 36 -5.68 9.66 2.87
CA TYR A 36 -7.05 9.34 3.20
C TYR A 36 -7.40 7.86 3.06
N MET A 37 -6.57 7.06 2.42
CA MET A 37 -6.91 5.68 2.07
C MET A 37 -5.79 4.71 2.43
N ALA A 38 -6.18 3.49 2.81
CA ALA A 38 -5.29 2.35 2.95
C ALA A 38 -5.91 1.14 2.23
N ALA A 39 -5.09 0.28 1.62
CA ALA A 39 -5.59 -0.91 0.93
C ALA A 39 -4.61 -2.09 1.05
N ASN A 40 -5.18 -3.31 0.98
CA ASN A 40 -4.49 -4.55 0.67
C ASN A 40 -5.07 -5.16 -0.62
N ASP A 41 -4.91 -6.47 -0.86
CA ASP A 41 -5.43 -7.10 -2.07
C ASP A 41 -6.94 -7.42 -2.01
N GLU A 42 -7.59 -7.25 -0.86
CA GLU A 42 -9.00 -7.61 -0.66
C GLU A 42 -9.87 -6.44 -0.24
N TYR A 43 -9.32 -5.50 0.51
CA TYR A 43 -10.05 -4.39 1.12
C TYR A 43 -9.37 -3.06 0.89
N ALA A 44 -10.18 -2.00 0.79
CA ALA A 44 -9.74 -0.61 0.89
C ALA A 44 -10.54 0.12 1.97
N LEU A 45 -9.84 0.79 2.88
CA LEU A 45 -10.43 1.69 3.87
C LEU A 45 -10.46 3.10 3.29
N ILE A 46 -11.63 3.72 3.25
CA ILE A 46 -11.83 5.08 2.75
C ILE A 46 -12.67 5.90 3.75
N PRO A 47 -12.60 7.24 3.71
CA PRO A 47 -13.39 8.09 4.58
C PRO A 47 -14.90 7.85 4.44
N ALA A 48 -15.62 7.91 5.56
CA ALA A 48 -17.05 7.61 5.63
C ALA A 48 -17.92 8.50 4.73
N ASP A 49 -17.50 9.74 4.50
CA ASP A 49 -18.20 10.76 3.72
C ASP A 49 -17.68 10.93 2.28
N SER A 50 -16.86 9.99 1.80
CA SER A 50 -16.37 9.98 0.42
C SER A 50 -17.53 9.92 -0.58
N PRO A 51 -17.45 10.63 -1.74
CA PRO A 51 -18.44 10.51 -2.82
C PRO A 51 -18.48 9.06 -3.37
N GLU A 52 -19.68 8.52 -3.63
CA GLU A 52 -19.87 7.14 -4.13
C GLU A 52 -19.10 6.82 -5.43
N LYS A 53 -18.92 7.81 -6.30
CA LYS A 53 -18.15 7.62 -7.53
C LYS A 53 -16.68 7.24 -7.26
N VAL A 54 -16.13 7.63 -6.09
CA VAL A 54 -14.75 7.30 -5.68
C VAL A 54 -14.63 5.81 -5.38
N ASP A 55 -15.64 5.22 -4.77
CA ASP A 55 -15.68 3.78 -4.45
C ASP A 55 -15.48 2.94 -5.69
N ARG A 56 -16.27 3.22 -6.76
CA ARG A 56 -16.19 2.48 -8.03
C ARG A 56 -14.79 2.55 -8.63
N HIS A 57 -14.16 3.73 -8.62
CA HIS A 57 -12.80 3.86 -9.12
C HIS A 57 -11.80 3.00 -8.31
N ILE A 58 -11.97 2.95 -6.98
CA ILE A 58 -11.11 2.16 -6.11
C ILE A 58 -11.36 0.65 -6.33
N GLU A 59 -12.63 0.22 -6.32
CA GLU A 59 -13.03 -1.17 -6.55
C GLU A 59 -12.57 -1.67 -7.92
N ASP A 60 -12.77 -0.87 -8.97
CA ASP A 60 -12.38 -1.23 -10.34
C ASP A 60 -10.87 -1.26 -10.54
N THR A 61 -10.11 -0.41 -9.86
CA THR A 61 -8.65 -0.31 -10.01
C THR A 61 -7.93 -1.32 -9.16
N LEU A 62 -8.25 -1.36 -7.86
CA LEU A 62 -7.57 -2.20 -6.88
C LEU A 62 -8.18 -3.61 -6.78
N LYS A 63 -9.37 -3.85 -7.36
CA LYS A 63 -10.13 -5.11 -7.29
C LYS A 63 -10.38 -5.54 -5.85
N VAL A 64 -10.88 -4.61 -5.04
CA VAL A 64 -11.08 -4.75 -3.59
C VAL A 64 -12.50 -4.40 -3.18
N LYS A 65 -12.89 -4.81 -1.98
CA LYS A 65 -14.11 -4.36 -1.32
C LYS A 65 -13.81 -3.07 -0.55
N VAL A 66 -14.61 -2.04 -0.77
CA VAL A 66 -14.48 -0.76 -0.07
C VAL A 66 -15.19 -0.80 1.28
N ILE A 67 -14.51 -0.29 2.31
CA ILE A 67 -15.05 -0.09 3.67
C ILE A 67 -14.95 1.39 4.01
N ARG A 68 -16.09 2.00 4.32
CA ARG A 68 -16.20 3.40 4.70
C ARG A 68 -16.16 3.56 6.23
N MET A 69 -15.20 4.35 6.73
CA MET A 69 -15.03 4.54 8.17
C MET A 69 -14.24 5.81 8.51
N THR A 70 -14.05 6.03 9.79
CA THR A 70 -13.10 6.99 10.37
C THR A 70 -12.18 6.27 11.36
N ILE A 71 -11.09 6.90 11.78
CA ILE A 71 -10.25 6.48 12.91
C ILE A 71 -10.10 7.67 13.85
N GLY A 72 -10.62 7.52 15.08
CA GLY A 72 -10.70 8.63 16.03
C GLY A 72 -11.58 9.77 15.55
N GLY A 73 -12.59 9.50 14.70
CA GLY A 73 -13.41 10.50 14.03
C GLY A 73 -12.73 11.23 12.87
N SER A 74 -11.50 10.87 12.51
CA SER A 74 -10.72 11.51 11.45
C SER A 74 -10.82 10.74 10.13
N PRO A 75 -10.84 11.43 8.97
CA PRO A 75 -10.80 10.81 7.64
C PRO A 75 -9.39 10.39 7.19
N LEU A 76 -8.33 10.60 7.99
CA LEU A 76 -6.94 10.38 7.62
C LEU A 76 -6.53 8.90 7.70
N LEU A 77 -7.31 8.00 7.10
CA LEU A 77 -7.14 6.56 7.23
C LEU A 77 -5.77 6.07 6.75
N GLY A 78 -5.24 6.65 5.66
CA GLY A 78 -3.94 6.27 5.12
C GLY A 78 -2.76 6.65 5.99
N VAL A 79 -2.93 7.64 6.90
CA VAL A 79 -1.92 8.03 7.89
C VAL A 79 -1.97 7.11 9.11
N PHE A 80 -3.16 6.67 9.48
CA PHE A 80 -3.39 5.90 10.70
C PHE A 80 -3.34 4.39 10.50
N THR A 81 -3.46 3.88 9.28
CA THR A 81 -3.62 2.44 9.03
C THR A 81 -2.40 1.85 8.34
N VAL A 82 -1.90 0.76 8.91
CA VAL A 82 -0.96 -0.15 8.23
C VAL A 82 -1.68 -1.45 7.97
N MET A 83 -1.68 -1.93 6.73
CA MET A 83 -2.36 -3.18 6.39
C MET A 83 -1.64 -3.95 5.29
N ASN A 84 -1.78 -5.28 5.37
CA ASN A 84 -1.42 -6.23 4.34
C ASN A 84 -2.49 -7.35 4.25
N ASN A 85 -2.23 -8.43 3.54
CA ASN A 85 -3.22 -9.52 3.39
C ASN A 85 -3.38 -10.39 4.65
N SER A 86 -2.55 -10.24 5.67
CA SER A 86 -2.63 -10.98 6.94
C SER A 86 -3.31 -10.18 8.03
N GLY A 87 -3.23 -8.85 8.00
CA GLY A 87 -3.78 -8.05 9.09
C GLY A 87 -3.79 -6.55 8.88
N VAL A 88 -4.42 -5.88 9.82
CA VAL A 88 -4.55 -4.42 9.90
C VAL A 88 -4.12 -3.95 11.29
N LEU A 89 -3.27 -2.92 11.30
CA LEU A 89 -2.88 -2.18 12.51
C LEU A 89 -3.51 -0.79 12.48
N VAL A 90 -4.07 -0.40 13.61
CA VAL A 90 -4.63 0.93 13.86
C VAL A 90 -4.07 1.51 15.15
N PRO A 91 -3.97 2.84 15.28
CA PRO A 91 -3.46 3.47 16.52
C PRO A 91 -4.49 3.46 17.64
N SER A 92 -4.04 3.72 18.86
CA SER A 92 -4.88 3.76 20.07
C SER A 92 -5.97 4.85 20.10
N ILE A 93 -5.95 5.79 19.15
CA ILE A 93 -7.02 6.82 19.02
C ILE A 93 -8.30 6.30 18.37
N ILE A 94 -8.30 5.05 17.85
CA ILE A 94 -9.52 4.44 17.30
C ILE A 94 -10.57 4.31 18.41
N LYS A 95 -11.83 4.61 18.08
CA LYS A 95 -12.94 4.45 19.01
C LYS A 95 -13.47 3.01 18.97
N ASP A 96 -14.12 2.58 20.05
CA ASP A 96 -14.65 1.21 20.16
C ASP A 96 -15.61 0.87 19.02
N GLU A 97 -16.51 1.80 18.65
CA GLU A 97 -17.46 1.58 17.55
C GLU A 97 -16.76 1.46 16.18
N GLU A 98 -15.68 2.24 15.97
CA GLU A 98 -14.88 2.19 14.75
C GLU A 98 -14.10 0.86 14.67
N LEU A 99 -13.53 0.40 15.79
CA LEU A 99 -12.82 -0.87 15.89
C LEU A 99 -13.75 -2.06 15.64
N ASP A 100 -14.96 -2.02 16.21
CA ASP A 100 -15.99 -3.03 15.99
C ASP A 100 -16.48 -3.07 14.54
N LEU A 101 -16.67 -1.89 13.93
CA LEU A 101 -16.99 -1.80 12.51
C LEU A 101 -15.87 -2.43 11.65
N LEU A 102 -14.62 -2.09 11.94
CA LEU A 102 -13.45 -2.59 11.20
C LEU A 102 -13.38 -4.12 11.30
N ARG A 103 -13.46 -4.70 12.50
CA ARG A 103 -13.43 -6.14 12.72
C ARG A 103 -14.55 -6.88 11.99
N ARG A 104 -15.80 -6.39 12.09
CA ARG A 104 -16.93 -7.01 11.37
C ARG A 104 -16.81 -6.94 9.85
N SER A 105 -16.21 -5.86 9.34
CA SER A 105 -16.09 -5.63 7.90
C SER A 105 -14.98 -6.45 7.24
N LEU A 106 -13.91 -6.77 7.99
CA LEU A 106 -12.73 -7.46 7.50
C LEU A 106 -12.79 -9.01 7.64
N GLY A 107 -13.85 -9.54 8.28
CA GLY A 107 -14.00 -10.98 8.47
C GLY A 107 -12.87 -11.60 9.30
N ASP A 108 -12.15 -12.56 8.71
CA ASP A 108 -11.09 -13.31 9.41
C ASP A 108 -9.72 -12.61 9.42
N LEU A 109 -9.63 -11.39 8.86
CA LEU A 109 -8.37 -10.65 8.85
C LEU A 109 -8.00 -10.18 10.26
N ASN A 110 -6.75 -10.35 10.65
CA ASN A 110 -6.28 -9.91 11.96
C ASN A 110 -6.41 -8.39 12.13
N VAL A 111 -6.98 -7.92 13.24
CA VAL A 111 -7.07 -6.49 13.56
C VAL A 111 -6.47 -6.25 14.94
N ALA A 112 -5.39 -5.47 15.00
CA ALA A 112 -4.76 -5.09 16.26
C ALA A 112 -4.64 -3.58 16.42
N VAL A 113 -4.76 -3.14 17.67
CA VAL A 113 -4.45 -1.77 18.06
C VAL A 113 -2.99 -1.71 18.47
N LEU A 114 -2.23 -0.80 17.86
CA LEU A 114 -0.85 -0.53 18.22
C LEU A 114 -0.85 0.57 19.30
N PRO A 115 -0.50 0.25 20.57
CA PRO A 115 -0.61 1.19 21.68
C PRO A 115 0.60 2.13 21.77
N SER A 116 1.17 2.49 20.62
CA SER A 116 2.27 3.45 20.51
C SER A 116 1.78 4.87 20.84
N ARG A 117 2.66 5.69 21.38
CA ARG A 117 2.43 7.14 21.53
C ARG A 117 2.31 7.86 20.18
N TYR A 118 2.80 7.24 19.11
CA TYR A 118 2.70 7.75 17.76
C TYR A 118 1.42 7.25 17.10
N THR A 119 0.55 8.16 16.70
CA THR A 119 -0.72 7.80 16.07
C THR A 119 -0.63 7.67 14.56
N ALA A 120 0.26 8.42 13.91
CA ALA A 120 0.51 8.36 12.46
C ALA A 120 1.37 7.13 12.09
N ILE A 121 0.91 5.93 12.47
CA ILE A 121 1.72 4.69 12.41
C ILE A 121 2.08 4.30 10.98
N ALA A 122 1.27 4.65 9.99
CA ALA A 122 1.56 4.36 8.59
C ALA A 122 2.75 5.16 8.04
N ASN A 123 3.10 6.30 8.65
CA ASN A 123 4.33 7.01 8.30
C ASN A 123 5.58 6.31 8.85
N LEU A 124 5.42 5.44 9.85
CA LEU A 124 6.52 4.79 10.57
C LEU A 124 6.75 3.34 10.16
N ILE A 125 5.85 2.76 9.36
CA ILE A 125 5.87 1.34 8.99
C ILE A 125 5.67 1.20 7.49
N LEU A 126 6.65 0.59 6.80
CA LEU A 126 6.60 0.20 5.40
C LEU A 126 6.45 -1.32 5.32
N VAL A 127 5.40 -1.85 4.68
CA VAL A 127 5.08 -3.27 4.71
C VAL A 127 4.52 -3.77 3.38
N ASN A 128 4.89 -5.01 3.00
CA ASN A 128 4.17 -5.84 2.03
C ASN A 128 3.63 -7.11 2.71
N ASN A 129 3.26 -8.14 1.96
CA ASN A 129 2.68 -9.36 2.53
C ASN A 129 3.70 -10.28 3.25
N LYS A 130 4.99 -9.99 3.17
CA LYS A 130 6.05 -10.87 3.69
C LYS A 130 7.02 -10.16 4.64
N ARG A 131 7.25 -8.87 4.42
CA ARG A 131 8.31 -8.13 5.10
C ARG A 131 7.89 -6.71 5.45
N GLY A 132 8.51 -6.17 6.48
CA GLY A 132 8.26 -4.79 6.91
C GLY A 132 9.49 -4.12 7.50
N VAL A 133 9.61 -2.82 7.22
CA VAL A 133 10.58 -1.93 7.86
C VAL A 133 9.83 -1.02 8.82
N VAL A 134 10.26 -1.02 10.07
CA VAL A 134 9.66 -0.20 11.13
C VAL A 134 10.67 0.83 11.61
N SER A 135 10.20 2.05 11.75
CA SER A 135 10.99 3.15 12.31
C SER A 135 11.51 2.84 13.73
N PRO A 136 12.76 3.17 14.06
CA PRO A 136 13.33 2.93 15.39
C PRO A 136 12.70 3.75 16.51
N ILE A 137 11.84 4.73 16.18
CA ILE A 137 11.10 5.48 17.20
C ILE A 137 9.85 4.74 17.70
N VAL A 138 9.38 3.69 16.99
CA VAL A 138 8.33 2.81 17.48
C VAL A 138 8.88 2.01 18.66
N GLU A 139 8.13 1.96 19.75
CA GLU A 139 8.55 1.33 20.99
C GLU A 139 8.80 -0.16 20.79
N ARG A 140 9.96 -0.64 21.27
CA ARG A 140 10.43 -2.03 21.08
C ARG A 140 9.45 -3.09 21.59
N GLU A 141 8.75 -2.77 22.65
CA GLU A 141 7.75 -3.66 23.27
C GLU A 141 6.55 -3.96 22.35
N TYR A 142 6.29 -3.10 21.36
CA TYR A 142 5.16 -3.27 20.41
C TYR A 142 5.57 -3.90 19.08
N LEU A 143 6.85 -4.15 18.83
CA LEU A 143 7.31 -4.74 17.57
C LEU A 143 6.74 -6.13 17.32
N ASN A 144 6.50 -6.92 18.39
CA ASN A 144 5.84 -8.22 18.25
C ASN A 144 4.39 -8.08 17.76
N ILE A 145 3.67 -7.06 18.21
CA ILE A 145 2.30 -6.78 17.73
C ILE A 145 2.35 -6.52 16.21
N VAL A 146 3.30 -5.71 15.74
CA VAL A 146 3.46 -5.42 14.32
C VAL A 146 3.77 -6.70 13.54
N ARG A 147 4.77 -7.46 13.98
CA ARG A 147 5.22 -8.69 13.31
C ARG A 147 4.13 -9.74 13.25
N ASP A 148 3.51 -10.04 14.40
CA ASP A 148 2.58 -11.17 14.52
C ASP A 148 1.23 -10.86 13.87
N ASN A 149 0.72 -9.63 14.01
CA ASN A 149 -0.54 -9.24 13.38
C ASN A 149 -0.44 -9.19 11.85
N LEU A 150 0.68 -8.72 11.31
CA LEU A 150 0.90 -8.63 9.87
C LEU A 150 1.55 -9.89 9.28
N ASN A 151 1.96 -10.85 10.12
CA ASN A 151 2.64 -12.09 9.74
C ASN A 151 3.85 -11.86 8.82
N ILE A 152 4.80 -11.02 9.25
CA ILE A 152 5.93 -10.56 8.44
C ILE A 152 7.28 -10.78 9.12
N GLU A 153 8.34 -10.91 8.29
CA GLU A 153 9.71 -10.64 8.70
C GLU A 153 9.89 -9.13 8.90
N LEU A 154 10.47 -8.70 10.01
CA LEU A 154 10.52 -7.30 10.41
C LEU A 154 11.97 -6.84 10.63
N GLU A 155 12.29 -5.67 10.06
CA GLU A 155 13.55 -4.96 10.30
C GLU A 155 13.28 -3.59 10.91
N VAL A 156 14.09 -3.21 11.92
CA VAL A 156 13.96 -1.91 12.61
C VAL A 156 15.09 -1.00 12.18
N ARG A 157 14.77 0.03 11.42
CA ARG A 157 15.75 1.04 10.98
C ARG A 157 15.10 2.31 10.49
N ASP A 158 15.86 3.39 10.47
CA ASP A 158 15.55 4.60 9.71
C ASP A 158 15.97 4.47 8.23
N ILE A 159 15.53 5.41 7.41
CA ILE A 159 16.00 5.57 6.04
C ILE A 159 16.65 6.94 5.94
N ARG A 160 17.95 7.00 5.68
CA ARG A 160 18.75 8.23 5.60
C ARG A 160 18.59 9.13 6.85
N GLY A 161 18.50 8.54 8.05
CA GLY A 161 18.25 9.27 9.27
C GLY A 161 16.82 9.82 9.43
N LEU A 162 15.91 9.51 8.48
CA LEU A 162 14.50 9.89 8.55
C LEU A 162 13.68 8.78 9.17
N TYR A 163 12.90 9.12 10.18
CA TYR A 163 12.07 8.18 10.92
C TYR A 163 10.72 7.87 10.24
N ILE A 164 10.37 8.60 9.18
CA ILE A 164 9.10 8.44 8.45
C ILE A 164 9.20 7.42 7.31
N VAL A 165 9.75 6.26 7.60
CA VAL A 165 10.08 5.21 6.63
C VAL A 165 8.90 4.80 5.75
N GLY A 166 7.68 4.77 6.31
CA GLY A 166 6.46 4.46 5.60
C GLY A 166 6.00 5.53 4.62
N SER A 167 6.42 6.80 4.80
CA SER A 167 6.07 7.90 3.89
C SER A 167 7.00 7.98 2.67
N LEU A 168 8.23 7.45 2.79
CA LEU A 168 9.28 7.54 1.77
C LEU A 168 9.13 6.52 0.66
N ALA A 169 8.29 5.50 0.84
CA ALA A 169 8.13 4.44 -0.13
C ALA A 169 6.71 3.85 -0.14
N VAL A 170 6.37 3.23 -1.26
CA VAL A 170 5.21 2.35 -1.41
C VAL A 170 5.71 1.02 -1.93
N VAL A 171 5.29 -0.07 -1.29
CA VAL A 171 5.73 -1.43 -1.61
C VAL A 171 4.53 -2.36 -1.77
N ASN A 172 4.61 -3.25 -2.75
CA ASN A 172 3.77 -4.45 -2.87
C ASN A 172 4.66 -5.69 -3.03
N ASP A 173 4.10 -6.84 -3.40
CA ASP A 173 4.91 -8.07 -3.55
C ASP A 173 5.71 -8.14 -4.85
N ARG A 174 5.61 -7.12 -5.72
CA ARG A 174 6.29 -7.06 -7.02
C ARG A 174 7.39 -6.00 -7.06
N GLY A 175 7.23 -4.90 -6.30
CA GLY A 175 8.19 -3.80 -6.34
C GLY A 175 8.04 -2.77 -5.24
N ILE A 176 9.01 -1.87 -5.19
CA ILE A 176 9.06 -0.73 -4.27
C ILE A 176 9.27 0.54 -5.10
N LEU A 177 8.36 1.48 -5.00
CA LEU A 177 8.56 2.86 -5.44
C LEU A 177 9.09 3.67 -4.28
N VAL A 178 10.32 4.18 -4.38
CA VAL A 178 10.96 4.98 -3.33
C VAL A 178 11.10 6.44 -3.72
N SER A 179 11.06 7.30 -2.70
CA SER A 179 11.35 8.73 -2.81
C SER A 179 12.74 8.98 -3.42
N PRO A 180 12.92 10.04 -4.26
CA PRO A 180 14.25 10.48 -4.70
C PRO A 180 15.17 10.95 -3.56
N GLU A 181 14.63 11.17 -2.37
CA GLU A 181 15.39 11.54 -1.18
C GLU A 181 16.13 10.37 -0.53
N VAL A 182 15.78 9.12 -0.91
CA VAL A 182 16.42 7.90 -0.41
C VAL A 182 17.77 7.71 -1.11
N ASP A 183 18.84 7.54 -0.35
CA ASP A 183 20.17 7.36 -0.90
C ASP A 183 20.40 5.93 -1.46
N GLU A 184 21.49 5.76 -2.21
CA GLU A 184 21.81 4.49 -2.86
C GLU A 184 22.01 3.34 -1.85
N LYS A 185 22.56 3.62 -0.67
CA LYS A 185 22.76 2.63 0.40
C LYS A 185 21.42 2.07 0.87
N ASP A 186 20.45 2.93 1.13
CA ASP A 186 19.13 2.53 1.58
C ASP A 186 18.29 1.93 0.45
N VAL A 187 18.44 2.39 -0.80
CA VAL A 187 17.85 1.74 -1.97
C VAL A 187 18.33 0.29 -2.09
N ASN A 188 19.64 0.05 -1.97
CA ASN A 188 20.21 -1.30 -2.03
C ASN A 188 19.76 -2.18 -0.87
N PHE A 189 19.66 -1.63 0.34
CA PHE A 189 19.10 -2.32 1.49
C PHE A 189 17.64 -2.73 1.23
N LEU A 190 16.77 -1.80 0.86
CA LEU A 190 15.35 -2.06 0.62
C LEU A 190 15.15 -3.12 -0.47
N LYS A 191 15.91 -3.03 -1.56
CA LYS A 191 15.90 -4.02 -2.64
C LYS A 191 16.27 -5.42 -2.13
N GLY A 192 17.34 -5.53 -1.36
CA GLY A 192 17.81 -6.81 -0.79
C GLY A 192 16.83 -7.36 0.24
N PHE A 193 16.37 -6.52 1.16
CA PHE A 193 15.47 -6.93 2.23
C PHE A 193 14.11 -7.36 1.72
N PHE A 194 13.43 -6.57 0.90
CA PHE A 194 12.13 -6.96 0.35
C PHE A 194 12.22 -8.03 -0.76
N GLY A 195 13.36 -8.16 -1.42
CA GLY A 195 13.56 -9.15 -2.48
C GLY A 195 12.72 -8.91 -3.73
N VAL A 196 12.35 -7.66 -3.99
CA VAL A 196 11.53 -7.23 -5.14
C VAL A 196 12.26 -6.16 -5.96
N ARG A 197 11.74 -5.85 -7.15
CA ARG A 197 12.30 -4.74 -7.93
C ARG A 197 12.12 -3.41 -7.19
N ILE A 198 13.00 -2.46 -7.47
CA ILE A 198 12.94 -1.13 -6.86
C ILE A 198 13.09 -0.05 -7.93
N GLY A 199 12.40 1.05 -7.75
CA GLY A 199 12.50 2.21 -8.61
C GLY A 199 12.31 3.50 -7.82
N VAL A 200 13.08 4.51 -8.20
CA VAL A 200 12.95 5.87 -7.67
C VAL A 200 11.91 6.61 -8.47
N GLY A 201 11.03 7.34 -7.80
CA GLY A 201 9.97 8.11 -8.47
C GLY A 201 9.27 9.09 -7.52
N THR A 202 8.38 9.86 -8.12
CA THR A 202 7.55 10.87 -7.45
C THR A 202 6.08 10.65 -7.79
N VAL A 203 5.20 11.39 -7.18
CA VAL A 203 3.76 11.50 -7.48
C VAL A 203 3.36 12.97 -7.55
N ASN A 204 2.19 13.28 -8.10
CA ASN A 204 1.60 14.62 -8.05
C ASN A 204 2.56 15.76 -8.48
N ARG A 205 3.25 15.59 -9.62
CA ARG A 205 4.19 16.56 -10.20
C ARG A 205 5.42 16.81 -9.33
N GLY A 206 6.05 15.74 -8.87
CA GLY A 206 7.35 15.82 -8.18
C GLY A 206 7.27 15.75 -6.66
N ILE A 207 6.13 15.40 -6.08
CA ILE A 207 6.06 15.16 -4.63
C ILE A 207 6.89 13.93 -4.28
N SER A 208 7.90 14.13 -3.42
CA SER A 208 8.87 13.11 -3.01
C SER A 208 8.34 12.14 -1.95
N LEU A 209 7.42 12.58 -1.08
CA LEU A 209 6.74 11.69 -0.13
C LEU A 209 5.68 10.85 -0.88
N VAL A 210 6.16 9.82 -1.59
CA VAL A 210 5.37 9.07 -2.57
C VAL A 210 4.09 8.48 -2.00
N ARG A 211 4.11 8.00 -0.74
CA ARG A 211 2.92 7.44 -0.10
C ARG A 211 1.77 8.43 0.00
N SER A 212 2.05 9.74 0.10
CA SER A 212 1.00 10.75 0.23
C SER A 212 0.07 10.81 -1.00
N GLY A 213 0.56 10.49 -2.17
CA GLY A 213 -0.17 10.60 -3.43
C GLY A 213 -0.54 9.28 -4.10
N ILE A 214 -0.32 8.12 -3.45
CA ILE A 214 -0.60 6.80 -4.02
C ILE A 214 -1.07 5.81 -2.98
N VAL A 215 -2.06 5.00 -3.35
CA VAL A 215 -2.43 3.74 -2.68
C VAL A 215 -2.35 2.62 -3.70
N ALA A 216 -1.59 1.58 -3.42
CA ALA A 216 -1.36 0.47 -4.33
C ALA A 216 -1.45 -0.88 -3.61
N ASN A 217 -1.87 -1.90 -4.36
CA ASN A 217 -1.80 -3.30 -3.99
C ASN A 217 -1.14 -4.11 -5.12
N ASN A 218 -1.28 -5.44 -5.13
CA ASN A 218 -0.73 -6.28 -6.20
C ASN A 218 -1.51 -6.22 -7.52
N LYS A 219 -2.67 -5.54 -7.56
CA LYS A 219 -3.59 -5.54 -8.70
C LYS A 219 -3.63 -4.19 -9.42
N GLY A 220 -3.34 -3.08 -8.69
CA GLY A 220 -3.39 -1.75 -9.26
C GLY A 220 -2.94 -0.65 -8.29
N ALA A 221 -3.04 0.59 -8.76
CA ALA A 221 -2.77 1.78 -7.95
C ALA A 221 -3.80 2.88 -8.20
N VAL A 222 -4.24 3.51 -7.13
CA VAL A 222 -4.99 4.77 -7.16
C VAL A 222 -4.03 5.90 -6.83
N VAL A 223 -3.96 6.92 -7.68
CA VAL A 223 -3.01 8.03 -7.54
C VAL A 223 -3.75 9.37 -7.49
N GLY A 224 -3.10 10.39 -6.95
CA GLY A 224 -3.63 11.74 -7.04
C GLY A 224 -3.68 12.23 -8.49
N ASP A 225 -4.70 13.01 -8.83
CA ASP A 225 -4.99 13.48 -10.20
C ASP A 225 -3.95 14.47 -10.77
N LEU A 226 -3.01 14.93 -9.95
CA LEU A 226 -1.85 15.70 -10.40
C LEU A 226 -0.68 14.82 -10.84
N THR A 227 -0.75 13.50 -10.61
CA THR A 227 0.30 12.55 -11.02
C THR A 227 0.38 12.52 -12.55
N THR A 228 1.56 12.79 -13.08
CA THR A 228 1.81 12.90 -14.52
C THR A 228 1.86 11.54 -15.20
N GLY A 229 1.73 11.51 -16.52
CA GLY A 229 1.86 10.28 -17.31
C GLY A 229 3.21 9.58 -17.12
N PHE A 230 4.31 10.35 -16.99
CA PHE A 230 5.63 9.80 -16.70
C PHE A 230 5.72 9.16 -15.31
N GLU A 231 5.15 9.80 -14.29
CA GLU A 231 5.08 9.23 -12.95
C GLU A 231 4.23 7.96 -12.94
N MET A 232 3.07 7.94 -13.63
CA MET A 232 2.22 6.74 -13.76
C MET A 232 2.94 5.60 -14.51
N MET A 233 3.68 5.89 -15.57
CA MET A 233 4.54 4.90 -16.24
C MET A 233 5.55 4.29 -15.27
N ARG A 234 6.23 5.14 -14.48
CA ARG A 234 7.21 4.69 -13.49
C ARG A 234 6.58 3.83 -12.40
N ILE A 235 5.39 4.20 -11.92
CA ILE A 235 4.62 3.40 -10.96
C ILE A 235 4.29 2.03 -11.56
N THR A 236 3.79 1.97 -12.80
CA THR A 236 3.48 0.70 -13.48
C THR A 236 4.72 -0.17 -13.67
N GLU A 237 5.84 0.41 -14.09
CA GLU A 237 7.11 -0.30 -14.28
C GLU A 237 7.58 -0.96 -12.97
N VAL A 238 7.38 -0.27 -11.85
CA VAL A 238 7.91 -0.69 -10.55
C VAL A 238 6.93 -1.61 -9.82
N LEU A 239 5.66 -1.27 -9.75
CA LEU A 239 4.66 -1.98 -8.93
C LEU A 239 3.80 -2.98 -9.73
N GLY A 240 3.75 -2.88 -11.05
CA GLY A 240 2.95 -3.73 -11.97
C GLY A 240 3.69 -4.94 -12.58
#